data_09e1b98e7d3133189c6710210e07316d
#
_entry.id   09e1b98e7d3133189c6710210e07316d
#
_cell.length_a   1.000
_cell.length_b   1.000
_cell.length_c   1.000
_cell.angle_alpha   90.00
_cell.angle_beta   90.00
_cell.angle_gamma   90.00
#
_symmetry.space_group_name_H-M   'P 1'
#
loop_
_entity.id
_entity.type
_entity.pdbx_description
1 polymer ?
#
loop_
_entity_poly.entity_id
_entity_poly.type
_entity_poly.pdbx_seq_one_letter_code
_entity_poly.pdbx_strand_id
1 'polypeptide(L)'
;MISTLLNNIDRSIAAEWESRLDRGGFVKLLSESRSCSRILNIGSGGKRELSSLVKPGTTVFDIDMAGDCDLKLDLDSIDRLPFADGEFEMVCAMDVLEHLENFHRINEELLRVSSRCVLISLPNSAAEFLQVVLGRTDPGPQNDRGFFSKYYGLPLTPPVDRHRWWLYPQDIVRFYENFASARGCKVSYFIPRTNFSRSIARVVLGKHIYHTFLMPHIAILLEK
;
A
#
# COMPACT_ATOMS: atom_id res chain seq x y z
N MET A 1 9.08 -9.83 20.87
CA MET A 1 8.54 -10.26 19.56
C MET A 1 8.15 -9.08 18.66
N ILE A 2 7.27 -8.16 19.06
CA ILE A 2 6.87 -7.00 18.22
C ILE A 2 8.02 -6.02 17.95
N SER A 3 8.93 -5.78 18.89
CA SER A 3 10.09 -4.89 18.68
C SER A 3 11.08 -5.43 17.65
N THR A 4 11.17 -6.74 17.51
CA THR A 4 12.06 -7.41 16.55
C THR A 4 11.48 -7.29 15.13
N LEU A 5 10.16 -7.42 14.96
CA LEU A 5 9.47 -7.31 13.68
C LEU A 5 9.61 -5.90 13.06
N LEU A 6 9.56 -4.86 13.89
CA LEU A 6 9.69 -3.48 13.41
C LEU A 6 11.15 -3.02 13.20
N ASN A 7 12.15 -3.86 13.54
CA ASN A 7 13.55 -3.55 13.30
C ASN A 7 14.01 -3.83 11.84
N ASN A 8 13.25 -4.62 11.09
CA ASN A 8 13.56 -5.01 9.70
C ASN A 8 13.15 -3.95 8.66
N ILE A 9 12.68 -2.78 9.10
CA ILE A 9 12.32 -1.69 8.19
C ILE A 9 13.61 -1.12 7.59
N ASP A 10 13.75 -1.26 6.27
CA ASP A 10 14.88 -0.67 5.54
C ASP A 10 14.74 0.86 5.50
N ARG A 11 15.63 1.54 6.23
CA ARG A 11 15.61 2.99 6.39
C ARG A 11 16.22 3.74 5.20
N SER A 12 17.03 3.08 4.39
CA SER A 12 17.78 3.75 3.32
C SER A 12 16.86 4.21 2.19
N ILE A 13 15.88 3.38 1.83
CA ILE A 13 14.91 3.69 0.77
C ILE A 13 13.70 4.44 1.34
N ALA A 14 13.29 4.15 2.58
CA ALA A 14 12.23 4.90 3.27
C ALA A 14 12.53 6.40 3.41
N ALA A 15 13.79 6.81 3.33
CA ALA A 15 14.19 8.22 3.39
C ALA A 15 13.71 9.04 2.19
N GLU A 16 13.41 8.40 1.07
CA GLU A 16 12.96 9.06 -0.17
C GLU A 16 11.45 9.00 -0.38
N TRP A 17 10.73 8.13 0.33
CA TRP A 17 9.28 8.09 0.29
C TRP A 17 8.68 9.17 1.21
N GLU A 18 8.51 10.38 0.68
CA GLU A 18 8.16 11.55 1.49
C GLU A 18 6.69 11.60 1.90
N SER A 19 5.78 11.10 1.08
CA SER A 19 4.34 11.16 1.39
C SER A 19 3.51 10.12 0.61
N ARG A 20 2.25 9.96 1.03
CA ARG A 20 1.24 9.22 0.26
C ARG A 20 1.09 9.73 -1.19
N LEU A 21 1.38 10.99 -1.44
CA LEU A 21 1.27 11.62 -2.77
C LEU A 21 2.42 11.21 -3.71
N ASP A 22 3.51 10.65 -3.19
CA ASP A 22 4.68 10.23 -3.97
C ASP A 22 4.76 8.70 -4.18
N ARG A 23 3.62 8.04 -4.34
CA ARG A 23 3.58 6.59 -4.58
C ARG A 23 4.28 6.20 -5.88
N GLY A 24 4.01 6.95 -6.95
CA GLY A 24 4.63 6.73 -8.25
C GLY A 24 6.14 6.84 -8.21
N GLY A 25 6.67 7.84 -7.52
CA GLY A 25 8.11 8.02 -7.29
C GLY A 25 8.72 6.84 -6.53
N PHE A 26 8.02 6.31 -5.53
CA PHE A 26 8.50 5.14 -4.78
C PHE A 26 8.49 3.86 -5.63
N VAL A 27 7.43 3.62 -6.42
CA VAL A 27 7.39 2.50 -7.39
C VAL A 27 8.52 2.63 -8.40
N LYS A 28 8.74 3.82 -8.96
CA LYS A 28 9.87 4.10 -9.87
C LYS A 28 11.20 3.73 -9.23
N LEU A 29 11.48 4.25 -8.04
CA LEU A 29 12.74 4.01 -7.32
C LEU A 29 12.99 2.50 -7.12
N LEU A 30 11.98 1.77 -6.66
CA LEU A 30 12.10 0.33 -6.44
C LEU A 30 12.24 -0.44 -7.75
N SER A 31 11.49 -0.08 -8.80
CA SER A 31 11.60 -0.73 -10.11
C SER A 31 13.01 -0.55 -10.71
N GLU A 32 13.59 0.63 -10.59
CA GLU A 32 14.95 0.93 -11.04
C GLU A 32 16.00 0.16 -10.22
N SER A 33 15.87 0.17 -8.88
CA SER A 33 16.80 -0.54 -8.00
C SER A 33 16.78 -2.06 -8.18
N ARG A 34 15.67 -2.64 -8.63
CA ARG A 34 15.51 -4.06 -8.96
C ARG A 34 15.62 -4.35 -10.46
N SER A 35 15.91 -3.34 -11.29
CA SER A 35 16.00 -3.47 -12.75
C SER A 35 14.75 -4.11 -13.35
N CYS A 36 13.58 -3.72 -12.88
CA CYS A 36 12.29 -4.18 -13.42
C CYS A 36 11.88 -3.29 -14.58
N SER A 37 11.56 -3.90 -15.70
CA SER A 37 11.16 -3.24 -16.94
C SER A 37 9.72 -3.53 -17.36
N ARG A 38 9.06 -4.51 -16.72
CA ARG A 38 7.65 -4.86 -16.96
C ARG A 38 6.88 -4.85 -15.67
N ILE A 39 6.02 -3.83 -15.50
CA ILE A 39 5.32 -3.54 -14.25
C ILE A 39 3.82 -3.70 -14.46
N LEU A 40 3.14 -4.40 -13.54
CA LEU A 40 1.69 -4.37 -13.39
C LEU A 40 1.34 -3.39 -12.27
N ASN A 41 0.56 -2.38 -12.59
CA ASN A 41 0.08 -1.38 -11.63
C ASN A 41 -1.42 -1.58 -11.38
N ILE A 42 -1.76 -2.05 -10.18
CA ILE A 42 -3.13 -2.33 -9.77
C ILE A 42 -3.66 -1.15 -8.95
N GLY A 43 -4.84 -0.66 -9.30
CA GLY A 43 -5.43 0.52 -8.69
C GLY A 43 -4.70 1.80 -9.13
N SER A 44 -4.59 2.02 -10.43
CA SER A 44 -3.88 3.17 -11.02
C SER A 44 -4.51 4.53 -10.69
N GLY A 45 -5.69 4.55 -10.05
CA GLY A 45 -6.48 5.75 -9.81
C GLY A 45 -7.13 6.30 -11.07
N GLY A 46 -7.25 5.47 -12.10
CA GLY A 46 -7.80 5.85 -13.41
C GLY A 46 -6.94 6.85 -14.16
N LYS A 47 -5.64 6.84 -13.92
CA LYS A 47 -4.64 7.73 -14.53
C LYS A 47 -3.37 6.96 -14.84
N ARG A 48 -2.72 7.29 -15.95
CA ARG A 48 -1.45 6.66 -16.37
C ARG A 48 -0.22 7.39 -15.81
N GLU A 49 -0.27 7.82 -14.56
CA GLU A 49 0.81 8.62 -13.98
C GLU A 49 2.12 7.84 -13.88
N LEU A 50 2.07 6.56 -13.50
CA LEU A 50 3.28 5.75 -13.32
C LEU A 50 4.05 5.59 -14.64
N SER A 51 3.35 5.43 -15.77
CA SER A 51 3.97 5.30 -17.09
C SER A 51 4.83 6.51 -17.45
N SER A 52 4.46 7.72 -16.97
CA SER A 52 5.21 8.94 -17.21
C SER A 52 6.43 9.11 -16.30
N LEU A 53 6.45 8.41 -15.17
CA LEU A 53 7.50 8.54 -14.14
C LEU A 53 8.64 7.54 -14.34
N VAL A 54 8.36 6.34 -14.86
CA VAL A 54 9.36 5.29 -15.03
C VAL A 54 10.34 5.62 -16.16
N LYS A 55 11.52 5.00 -16.11
CA LYS A 55 12.55 5.23 -17.14
C LYS A 55 12.10 4.75 -18.54
N PRO A 56 12.62 5.35 -19.61
CA PRO A 56 12.40 4.86 -20.97
C PRO A 56 12.74 3.37 -21.12
N GLY A 57 11.87 2.63 -21.81
CA GLY A 57 11.98 1.18 -21.97
C GLY A 57 11.30 0.35 -20.89
N THR A 58 10.78 0.97 -19.83
CA THR A 58 9.91 0.29 -18.87
C THR A 58 8.46 0.34 -19.35
N THR A 59 7.79 -0.80 -19.37
CA THR A 59 6.37 -0.91 -19.70
C THR A 59 5.55 -1.03 -18.43
N VAL A 60 4.48 -0.26 -18.33
CA VAL A 60 3.51 -0.32 -17.23
C VAL A 60 2.16 -0.74 -17.81
N PHE A 61 1.55 -1.74 -17.21
CA PHE A 61 0.18 -2.16 -17.49
C PHE A 61 -0.71 -1.77 -16.33
N ASP A 62 -1.64 -0.87 -16.58
CA ASP A 62 -2.51 -0.28 -15.56
C ASP A 62 -3.85 -1.02 -15.48
N ILE A 63 -4.25 -1.45 -14.27
CA ILE A 63 -5.58 -1.97 -13.96
C ILE A 63 -6.30 -1.03 -13.00
N ASP A 64 -7.57 -0.77 -13.28
CA ASP A 64 -8.46 -0.04 -12.38
C ASP A 64 -9.93 -0.43 -12.65
N MET A 65 -10.84 -0.06 -11.76
CA MET A 65 -12.27 -0.20 -11.99
C MET A 65 -12.79 0.80 -13.01
N ALA A 66 -12.17 1.97 -13.11
CA ALA A 66 -12.62 3.10 -13.93
C ALA A 66 -11.45 3.96 -14.42
N GLY A 67 -11.77 4.94 -15.30
CA GLY A 67 -10.81 5.91 -15.79
C GLY A 67 -9.98 5.41 -16.96
N ASP A 68 -8.78 6.00 -17.15
CA ASP A 68 -7.82 5.63 -18.19
C ASP A 68 -6.85 4.58 -17.64
N CYS A 69 -7.06 3.34 -18.08
CA CYS A 69 -6.26 2.17 -17.73
C CYS A 69 -6.26 1.17 -18.89
N ASP A 70 -5.34 0.21 -18.87
CA ASP A 70 -5.23 -0.82 -19.92
C ASP A 70 -6.33 -1.87 -19.79
N LEU A 71 -6.72 -2.19 -18.55
CA LEU A 71 -7.78 -3.14 -18.27
C LEU A 71 -8.69 -2.62 -17.15
N LYS A 72 -9.98 -2.49 -17.46
CA LYS A 72 -11.00 -2.23 -16.43
C LYS A 72 -11.42 -3.54 -15.79
N LEU A 73 -11.19 -3.65 -14.48
CA LEU A 73 -11.40 -4.88 -13.74
C LEU A 73 -11.78 -4.59 -12.29
N ASP A 74 -12.88 -5.17 -11.86
CA ASP A 74 -13.25 -5.25 -10.45
C ASP A 74 -12.60 -6.49 -9.83
N LEU A 75 -11.65 -6.26 -8.93
CA LEU A 75 -10.87 -7.32 -8.28
C LEU A 75 -11.70 -8.20 -7.34
N ASP A 76 -12.82 -7.69 -6.81
CA ASP A 76 -13.72 -8.50 -5.98
C ASP A 76 -14.63 -9.43 -6.81
N SER A 77 -14.77 -9.16 -8.12
CA SER A 77 -15.60 -9.94 -9.03
C SER A 77 -14.89 -11.13 -9.69
N ILE A 78 -13.57 -11.28 -9.47
CA ILE A 78 -12.75 -12.30 -10.13
C ILE A 78 -12.13 -13.29 -9.16
N ASP A 79 -11.94 -14.51 -9.64
CA ASP A 79 -11.19 -15.54 -8.92
C ASP A 79 -9.70 -15.53 -9.25
N ARG A 80 -9.33 -15.06 -10.44
CA ARG A 80 -7.96 -15.06 -10.92
C ARG A 80 -7.71 -13.86 -11.83
N LEU A 81 -6.54 -13.24 -11.69
CA LEU A 81 -6.08 -12.21 -12.63
C LEU A 81 -5.85 -12.83 -14.01
N PRO A 82 -6.25 -12.16 -15.11
CA PRO A 82 -6.18 -12.68 -16.48
C PRO A 82 -4.77 -12.62 -17.07
N PHE A 83 -3.78 -13.00 -16.26
CA PHE A 83 -2.36 -13.01 -16.62
C PHE A 83 -1.72 -14.36 -16.30
N ALA A 84 -0.67 -14.70 -17.02
CA ALA A 84 0.15 -15.88 -16.77
C ALA A 84 0.95 -15.74 -15.47
N ASP A 85 1.39 -16.89 -14.94
CA ASP A 85 2.30 -16.94 -13.79
C ASP A 85 3.63 -16.26 -14.16
N GLY A 86 4.08 -15.31 -13.31
CA GLY A 86 5.34 -14.60 -13.52
C GLY A 86 5.36 -13.66 -14.73
N GLU A 87 4.21 -13.25 -15.22
CA GLU A 87 4.12 -12.41 -16.43
C GLU A 87 4.77 -11.04 -16.26
N PHE A 88 4.76 -10.48 -15.07
CA PHE A 88 5.35 -9.17 -14.76
C PHE A 88 6.56 -9.31 -13.85
N GLU A 89 7.59 -8.49 -14.07
CA GLU A 89 8.75 -8.49 -13.18
C GLU A 89 8.43 -7.85 -11.83
N MET A 90 7.60 -6.83 -11.83
CA MET A 90 7.11 -6.16 -10.63
C MET A 90 5.60 -6.01 -10.70
N VAL A 91 4.93 -6.26 -9.60
CA VAL A 91 3.50 -5.96 -9.42
C VAL A 91 3.36 -4.98 -8.28
N CYS A 92 2.64 -3.89 -8.47
CA CYS A 92 2.38 -2.93 -7.41
C CYS A 92 0.88 -2.71 -7.17
N ALA A 93 0.51 -2.60 -5.89
CA ALA A 93 -0.84 -2.29 -5.43
C ALA A 93 -0.72 -1.27 -4.27
N MET A 94 -0.87 0.01 -4.60
CA MET A 94 -0.61 1.10 -3.67
C MET A 94 -1.91 1.67 -3.10
N ASP A 95 -2.23 1.31 -1.85
CA ASP A 95 -3.49 1.63 -1.16
C ASP A 95 -4.72 1.14 -1.96
N VAL A 96 -4.75 -0.16 -2.22
CA VAL A 96 -5.82 -0.85 -2.97
C VAL A 96 -6.43 -1.97 -2.14
N LEU A 97 -5.59 -2.80 -1.52
CA LEU A 97 -6.03 -4.06 -0.92
C LEU A 97 -6.97 -3.84 0.28
N GLU A 98 -6.86 -2.71 0.96
CA GLU A 98 -7.76 -2.35 2.06
C GLU A 98 -9.22 -2.17 1.64
N HIS A 99 -9.46 -1.95 0.35
CA HIS A 99 -10.81 -1.79 -0.21
C HIS A 99 -11.46 -3.11 -0.61
N LEU A 100 -10.69 -4.20 -0.71
CA LEU A 100 -11.13 -5.48 -1.28
C LEU A 100 -11.66 -6.44 -0.22
N GLU A 101 -12.80 -7.07 -0.47
CA GLU A 101 -13.26 -8.24 0.30
C GLU A 101 -12.29 -9.42 0.11
N ASN A 102 -11.81 -9.59 -1.13
CA ASN A 102 -10.91 -10.66 -1.55
C ASN A 102 -9.43 -10.41 -1.21
N PHE A 103 -9.11 -9.64 -0.17
CA PHE A 103 -7.75 -9.26 0.24
C PHE A 103 -6.74 -10.42 0.16
N HIS A 104 -7.08 -11.56 0.78
CA HIS A 104 -6.17 -12.72 0.85
C HIS A 104 -5.92 -13.33 -0.54
N ARG A 105 -6.97 -13.52 -1.32
CA ARG A 105 -6.88 -14.08 -2.67
C ARG A 105 -6.06 -13.18 -3.60
N ILE A 106 -6.32 -11.88 -3.56
CA ILE A 106 -5.57 -10.94 -4.41
C ILE A 106 -4.09 -10.92 -4.04
N ASN A 107 -3.71 -10.99 -2.77
CA ASN A 107 -2.29 -11.15 -2.40
C ASN A 107 -1.64 -12.36 -3.06
N GLU A 108 -2.33 -13.53 -3.13
CA GLU A 108 -1.85 -14.71 -3.84
C GLU A 108 -1.67 -14.45 -5.34
N GLU A 109 -2.63 -13.78 -5.94
CA GLU A 109 -2.61 -13.46 -7.35
C GLU A 109 -1.52 -12.46 -7.72
N LEU A 110 -1.30 -11.40 -6.89
CA LEU A 110 -0.18 -10.47 -7.07
C LEU A 110 1.15 -11.24 -7.09
N LEU A 111 1.32 -12.14 -6.14
CA LEU A 111 2.53 -12.96 -6.07
C LEU A 111 2.61 -13.92 -7.26
N ARG A 112 1.51 -14.56 -7.67
CA ARG A 112 1.49 -15.49 -8.79
C ARG A 112 1.92 -14.82 -10.10
N VAL A 113 1.36 -13.66 -10.42
CA VAL A 113 1.62 -12.96 -11.69
C VAL A 113 2.96 -12.21 -11.69
N SER A 114 3.61 -12.03 -10.54
CA SER A 114 4.96 -11.47 -10.47
C SER A 114 6.03 -12.54 -10.68
N SER A 115 7.11 -12.20 -11.37
CA SER A 115 8.30 -13.06 -11.49
C SER A 115 9.42 -12.72 -10.52
N ARG A 116 9.44 -11.48 -9.97
CA ARG A 116 10.53 -11.02 -9.11
C ARG A 116 10.04 -10.39 -7.81
N CYS A 117 9.15 -9.41 -7.86
CA CYS A 117 8.72 -8.73 -6.64
C CYS A 117 7.29 -8.17 -6.71
N VAL A 118 6.70 -8.04 -5.52
CA VAL A 118 5.40 -7.40 -5.32
C VAL A 118 5.58 -6.27 -4.32
N LEU A 119 5.13 -5.06 -4.68
CA LEU A 119 5.10 -3.89 -3.81
C LEU A 119 3.66 -3.54 -3.43
N ILE A 120 3.39 -3.48 -2.15
CA ILE A 120 2.06 -3.17 -1.61
C ILE A 120 2.21 -2.01 -0.64
N SER A 121 1.29 -1.03 -0.67
CA SER A 121 1.15 -0.11 0.45
C SER A 121 -0.20 -0.28 1.12
N LEU A 122 -0.20 -0.10 2.44
CA LEU A 122 -1.40 -0.19 3.27
C LEU A 122 -1.45 0.97 4.26
N PRO A 123 -2.63 1.54 4.52
CA PRO A 123 -2.82 2.58 5.51
C PRO A 123 -2.75 2.01 6.94
N ASN A 124 -2.46 2.88 7.89
CA ASN A 124 -2.61 2.58 9.30
C ASN A 124 -3.92 3.17 9.83
N SER A 125 -4.94 2.35 9.95
CA SER A 125 -6.27 2.76 10.40
C SER A 125 -6.28 3.39 11.79
N ALA A 126 -5.42 2.92 12.70
CA ALA A 126 -5.32 3.49 14.05
C ALA A 126 -4.74 4.91 14.03
N ALA A 127 -3.74 5.17 13.17
CA ALA A 127 -3.18 6.51 13.01
C ALA A 127 -4.20 7.45 12.34
N GLU A 128 -4.94 7.00 11.35
CA GLU A 128 -6.01 7.76 10.71
C GLU A 128 -7.12 8.10 11.72
N PHE A 129 -7.58 7.13 12.50
CA PHE A 129 -8.59 7.34 13.53
C PHE A 129 -8.15 8.35 14.59
N LEU A 130 -6.89 8.27 15.04
CA LEU A 130 -6.36 9.23 16.00
C LEU A 130 -6.40 10.67 15.46
N GLN A 131 -6.12 10.89 14.17
CA GLN A 131 -6.20 12.23 13.57
C GLN A 131 -7.64 12.79 13.63
N VAL A 132 -8.63 11.93 13.41
CA VAL A 132 -10.04 12.30 13.53
C VAL A 132 -10.40 12.66 14.96
N VAL A 133 -10.03 11.82 15.93
CA VAL A 133 -10.32 12.05 17.36
C VAL A 133 -9.68 13.36 17.86
N LEU A 134 -8.50 13.69 17.33
CA LEU A 134 -7.79 14.92 17.67
C LEU A 134 -8.29 16.16 16.88
N GLY A 135 -9.29 16.02 16.02
CA GLY A 135 -9.80 17.10 15.17
C GLY A 135 -8.77 17.65 14.18
N ARG A 136 -7.76 16.85 13.83
CA ARG A 136 -6.67 17.27 12.93
C ARG A 136 -6.96 17.00 11.46
N THR A 137 -7.94 16.18 11.17
CA THR A 137 -8.49 15.99 9.84
C THR A 137 -9.88 16.58 9.82
N ASP A 138 -10.10 17.55 8.94
CA ASP A 138 -11.45 17.99 8.61
C ASP A 138 -12.17 16.76 8.02
N PRO A 139 -13.31 16.35 8.58
CA PRO A 139 -14.13 15.31 7.95
C PRO A 139 -14.55 15.65 6.52
N GLY A 140 -14.23 16.88 6.06
CA GLY A 140 -14.59 17.38 4.74
C GLY A 140 -16.10 17.56 4.55
N PRO A 141 -16.53 18.14 3.45
CA PRO A 141 -17.93 18.09 3.07
C PRO A 141 -18.31 16.61 2.97
N GLN A 142 -19.48 16.26 3.47
CA GLN A 142 -19.99 14.87 3.54
C GLN A 142 -20.28 14.30 2.14
N ASN A 143 -19.32 14.43 1.25
CA ASN A 143 -19.30 13.77 -0.04
C ASN A 143 -18.62 12.41 0.11
N ASP A 144 -18.90 11.49 -0.77
CA ASP A 144 -18.55 10.07 -0.78
C ASP A 144 -17.05 9.73 -0.64
N ARG A 145 -16.19 10.74 -0.52
CA ARG A 145 -14.73 10.62 -0.41
C ARG A 145 -14.17 11.07 0.93
N GLY A 146 -15.03 11.47 1.89
CA GLY A 146 -14.58 11.87 3.22
C GLY A 146 -14.09 10.68 4.04
N PHE A 147 -13.20 10.94 4.99
CA PHE A 147 -12.65 9.92 5.89
C PHE A 147 -13.75 9.11 6.61
N PHE A 148 -14.85 9.75 6.99
CA PHE A 148 -15.98 9.09 7.65
C PHE A 148 -16.75 8.11 6.76
N SER A 149 -16.65 8.22 5.44
CA SER A 149 -17.27 7.26 4.54
C SER A 149 -16.55 5.90 4.53
N LYS A 150 -15.30 5.84 5.00
CA LYS A 150 -14.50 4.62 4.98
C LYS A 150 -14.89 3.63 6.08
N TYR A 151 -14.65 3.98 7.36
CA TYR A 151 -14.95 3.10 8.50
C TYR A 151 -15.80 3.76 9.57
N TYR A 152 -15.73 5.08 9.68
CA TYR A 152 -16.23 5.83 10.83
C TYR A 152 -17.33 6.79 10.43
N GLY A 153 -18.18 7.07 11.40
CA GLY A 153 -19.26 8.00 11.22
C GLY A 153 -20.42 7.44 10.41
N LEU A 154 -21.39 8.29 10.18
CA LEU A 154 -22.60 7.98 9.43
C LEU A 154 -22.73 9.01 8.29
N PRO A 155 -22.27 8.70 7.08
CA PRO A 155 -22.45 9.60 5.94
C PRO A 155 -23.92 9.74 5.58
N LEU A 156 -24.29 10.89 4.99
CA LEU A 156 -25.69 11.14 4.57
C LEU A 156 -26.16 10.21 3.44
N THR A 157 -25.20 9.76 2.61
CA THR A 157 -25.43 8.82 1.52
C THR A 157 -24.60 7.57 1.70
N PRO A 158 -25.00 6.40 1.19
CA PRO A 158 -24.17 5.22 1.21
C PRO A 158 -22.82 5.50 0.52
N PRO A 159 -21.69 5.18 1.16
CA PRO A 159 -20.38 5.41 0.55
C PRO A 159 -20.14 4.46 -0.62
N VAL A 160 -19.59 4.98 -1.71
CA VAL A 160 -19.26 4.20 -2.91
C VAL A 160 -18.01 3.34 -2.68
N ASP A 161 -17.12 3.83 -1.83
CA ASP A 161 -15.84 3.18 -1.55
C ASP A 161 -15.59 3.13 -0.04
N ARG A 162 -15.23 1.95 0.45
CA ARG A 162 -14.97 1.70 1.87
C ARG A 162 -13.69 0.90 2.06
N HIS A 163 -12.93 1.22 3.12
CA HIS A 163 -11.99 0.26 3.64
C HIS A 163 -12.77 -0.89 4.30
N ARG A 164 -12.43 -2.11 3.95
CA ARG A 164 -13.03 -3.35 4.45
C ARG A 164 -12.30 -3.88 5.66
N TRP A 165 -11.01 -3.51 5.81
CA TRP A 165 -10.08 -4.03 6.81
C TRP A 165 -9.61 -2.92 7.74
N TRP A 166 -9.65 -3.20 9.05
CA TRP A 166 -9.01 -2.38 10.05
C TRP A 166 -7.55 -2.80 10.17
N LEU A 167 -6.67 -2.01 9.58
CA LEU A 167 -5.26 -2.34 9.46
C LEU A 167 -4.42 -1.52 10.44
N TYR A 168 -3.48 -2.18 11.11
CA TYR A 168 -2.44 -1.51 11.89
C TYR A 168 -1.10 -2.26 11.76
N PRO A 169 0.04 -1.59 11.97
CA PRO A 169 1.36 -2.09 11.58
C PRO A 169 1.71 -3.47 12.10
N GLN A 170 1.31 -3.79 13.34
CA GLN A 170 1.64 -5.08 13.96
C GLN A 170 0.95 -6.25 13.25
N ASP A 171 -0.32 -6.08 12.84
CA ASP A 171 -1.04 -7.12 12.13
C ASP A 171 -0.57 -7.22 10.68
N ILE A 172 -0.30 -6.09 10.02
CA ILE A 172 0.28 -6.08 8.68
C ILE A 172 1.60 -6.84 8.67
N VAL A 173 2.52 -6.54 9.59
CA VAL A 173 3.81 -7.22 9.67
C VAL A 173 3.62 -8.70 9.98
N ARG A 174 2.76 -9.06 10.94
CA ARG A 174 2.48 -10.46 11.26
C ARG A 174 1.92 -11.23 10.06
N PHE A 175 0.98 -10.61 9.34
CA PHE A 175 0.40 -11.22 8.15
C PHE A 175 1.47 -11.49 7.09
N TYR A 176 2.24 -10.47 6.70
CA TYR A 176 3.21 -10.60 5.61
C TYR A 176 4.45 -11.43 5.97
N GLU A 177 4.88 -11.48 7.22
CA GLU A 177 5.91 -12.42 7.68
C GLU A 177 5.44 -13.88 7.49
N ASN A 178 4.22 -14.19 7.92
CA ASN A 178 3.65 -15.54 7.74
C ASN A 178 3.40 -15.85 6.25
N PHE A 179 2.87 -14.89 5.51
CA PHE A 179 2.59 -15.03 4.08
C PHE A 179 3.87 -15.30 3.28
N ALA A 180 4.92 -14.52 3.51
CA ALA A 180 6.21 -14.66 2.85
C ALA A 180 6.89 -15.98 3.23
N SER A 181 6.91 -16.32 4.52
CA SER A 181 7.49 -17.60 5.02
C SER A 181 6.84 -18.82 4.38
N ALA A 182 5.50 -18.83 4.28
CA ALA A 182 4.77 -19.94 3.69
C ALA A 182 5.03 -20.11 2.17
N ARG A 183 5.57 -19.08 1.49
CA ARG A 183 5.80 -19.06 0.04
C ARG A 183 7.26 -18.97 -0.35
N GLY A 184 8.17 -19.03 0.61
CA GLY A 184 9.61 -18.95 0.38
C GLY A 184 10.09 -17.60 -0.13
N CYS A 185 9.33 -16.53 0.14
CA CYS A 185 9.66 -15.16 -0.27
C CYS A 185 10.38 -14.42 0.84
N LYS A 186 11.21 -13.46 0.46
CA LYS A 186 11.75 -12.45 1.38
C LYS A 186 10.77 -11.30 1.51
N VAL A 187 10.58 -10.78 2.72
CA VAL A 187 9.76 -9.58 2.98
C VAL A 187 10.62 -8.45 3.52
N SER A 188 10.38 -7.25 3.02
CA SER A 188 10.99 -6.00 3.50
C SER A 188 9.90 -4.95 3.70
N TYR A 189 10.12 -4.05 4.67
CA TYR A 189 9.15 -3.02 5.03
C TYR A 189 9.76 -1.63 4.89
N PHE A 190 8.95 -0.69 4.39
CA PHE A 190 9.31 0.70 4.26
C PHE A 190 8.25 1.58 4.91
N ILE A 191 8.68 2.64 5.57
CA ILE A 191 7.79 3.64 6.16
C ILE A 191 8.09 5.00 5.55
N PRO A 192 7.09 5.89 5.45
CA PRO A 192 7.32 7.25 5.00
C PRO A 192 8.36 7.96 5.86
N ARG A 193 9.15 8.82 5.22
CA ARG A 193 10.14 9.65 5.91
C ARG A 193 9.51 10.41 7.06
N THR A 194 10.16 10.37 8.20
CA THR A 194 9.74 11.12 9.38
C THR A 194 10.40 12.50 9.40
N ASN A 195 9.61 13.57 9.58
CA ASN A 195 10.16 14.88 9.89
C ASN A 195 10.72 14.93 11.31
N PHE A 196 11.45 16.01 11.63
CA PHE A 196 12.12 16.17 12.93
C PHE A 196 11.17 16.00 14.13
N SER A 197 9.98 16.57 14.08
CA SER A 197 8.97 16.46 15.16
C SER A 197 8.48 15.02 15.37
N ARG A 198 8.31 14.25 14.30
CA ARG A 198 7.95 12.82 14.38
C ARG A 198 9.10 11.98 14.91
N SER A 199 10.34 12.33 14.59
CA SER A 199 11.51 11.67 15.15
C SER A 199 11.60 11.85 16.66
N ILE A 200 11.33 13.05 17.18
CA ILE A 200 11.22 13.33 18.61
C ILE A 200 10.07 12.53 19.23
N ALA A 201 8.89 12.54 18.62
CA ALA A 201 7.74 11.78 19.10
C ALA A 201 8.04 10.29 19.22
N ARG A 202 8.80 9.73 18.27
CA ARG A 202 9.23 8.31 18.30
C ARG A 202 10.13 8.00 19.48
N VAL A 203 11.02 8.92 19.85
CA VAL A 203 11.91 8.75 21.02
C VAL A 203 11.13 8.89 22.32
N VAL A 204 10.29 9.92 22.43
CA VAL A 204 9.55 10.26 23.66
C VAL A 204 8.45 9.24 23.97
N LEU A 205 7.66 8.86 22.97
CA LEU A 205 6.53 7.94 23.12
C LEU A 205 6.92 6.46 23.03
N GLY A 206 8.14 6.20 22.58
CA GLY A 206 8.61 4.85 22.31
C GLY A 206 8.10 4.31 20.96
N LYS A 207 8.88 3.37 20.39
CA LYS A 207 8.63 2.82 19.05
C LYS A 207 7.23 2.23 18.88
N HIS A 208 6.71 1.54 19.90
CA HIS A 208 5.42 0.87 19.80
C HIS A 208 4.26 1.85 19.63
N ILE A 209 4.18 2.87 20.49
CA ILE A 209 3.13 3.90 20.39
C ILE A 209 3.26 4.68 19.10
N TYR A 210 4.49 5.04 18.72
CA TYR A 210 4.74 5.76 17.49
C TYR A 210 4.25 4.99 16.25
N HIS A 211 4.64 3.73 16.11
CA HIS A 211 4.24 2.93 14.95
C HIS A 211 2.73 2.65 14.94
N THR A 212 2.11 2.46 16.10
CA THR A 212 0.67 2.21 16.18
C THR A 212 -0.17 3.43 15.80
N PHE A 213 0.19 4.61 16.31
CA PHE A 213 -0.71 5.78 16.24
C PHE A 213 -0.21 6.96 15.41
N LEU A 214 1.07 7.00 15.04
CA LEU A 214 1.65 8.15 14.36
C LEU A 214 2.24 7.83 12.98
N MET A 215 2.47 6.56 12.67
CA MET A 215 2.94 6.12 11.37
C MET A 215 1.74 5.96 10.42
N PRO A 216 1.62 6.76 9.36
CA PRO A 216 0.38 6.79 8.56
C PRO A 216 0.23 5.60 7.61
N HIS A 217 1.33 5.09 7.07
CA HIS A 217 1.36 4.03 6.06
C HIS A 217 2.56 3.12 6.25
N ILE A 218 2.45 1.91 5.69
CA ILE A 218 3.55 0.96 5.58
C ILE A 218 3.55 0.40 4.15
N ALA A 219 4.72 0.32 3.53
CA ALA A 219 4.90 -0.41 2.30
C ALA A 219 5.61 -1.73 2.57
N ILE A 220 5.20 -2.74 1.83
CA ILE A 220 5.64 -4.12 1.92
C ILE A 220 6.21 -4.51 0.56
N LEU A 221 7.46 -4.97 0.53
CA LEU A 221 8.08 -5.55 -0.65
C LEU A 221 8.27 -7.04 -0.40
N LEU A 222 7.64 -7.85 -1.25
CA LEU A 222 7.85 -9.29 -1.32
C LEU A 222 8.78 -9.59 -2.48
N GLU A 223 9.87 -10.31 -2.25
CA GLU A 223 10.84 -10.71 -3.28
C GLU A 223 10.90 -12.24 -3.35
N LYS A 224 10.78 -12.78 -4.57
CA LYS A 224 10.93 -14.20 -4.88
C LYS A 224 12.39 -14.63 -4.95
#